data_de117d1e555ae1a8435c51c63d4e002e
#
_entry.id   de117d1e555ae1a8435c51c63d4e002e
#
_cell.length_a   1.000
_cell.length_b   1.000
_cell.length_c   1.000
_cell.angle_alpha   90.00
_cell.angle_beta   90.00
_cell.angle_gamma   90.00
#
_symmetry.space_group_name_H-M   'P 1'
#
loop_
_entity.id
_entity.type
_entity.pdbx_description
1 polymer ?
#
loop_
_entity_poly.entity_id
_entity_poly.type
_entity_poly.pdbx_seq_one_letter_code
_entity_poly.pdbx_strand_id
1 'polypeptide(L)'
;RTCPMEGHPYYRVDTTRYRFDNAPIRHYCGYPAGVAVLFTTDSRRIEARWTTAPRSYGWNMTPVLQRGMDLYVRENGVWTMAGAARPGLQDRHASTIVEHMDGQPKECMLYLPAWSELLTLEIGVDEGASVTPLESPYKHRVIVFGSSVTHGASASRPGMTYPARMSRMTGIEFVNLGYSGNCMLQPEFARLLAETDADAFLFDAFSNPSPKMIRERLDAFVATLVKAHPDKPLIFMQTHWHTAGNLDQEAAKFHRERIDTADGMMRRLAKQYDNVYFLDGEWFFGRDAEGTIDCDHGSDLGYDRMISERLPRIRKILRKYGIR
;
A
#
# COMPACT_ATOMS: atom_id res chain seq x y z
N ARG A 1 -4.50 1.10 -11.70
CA ARG A 1 -5.79 1.38 -11.03
C ARG A 1 -6.62 0.12 -10.98
N THR A 2 -7.21 -0.17 -9.85
CA THR A 2 -8.11 -1.32 -9.71
C THR A 2 -9.50 -1.02 -10.29
N CYS A 3 -9.98 0.21 -10.17
CA CYS A 3 -11.30 0.61 -10.66
C CYS A 3 -11.34 2.14 -10.81
N PRO A 4 -11.13 2.70 -12.00
CA PRO A 4 -11.25 4.14 -12.23
C PRO A 4 -12.70 4.57 -11.99
N MET A 5 -12.89 5.67 -11.28
CA MET A 5 -14.19 6.28 -11.02
C MET A 5 -14.29 7.58 -11.82
N GLU A 6 -15.37 7.75 -12.57
CA GLU A 6 -15.62 8.96 -13.34
C GLU A 6 -15.69 10.19 -12.42
N GLY A 7 -15.03 11.28 -12.81
CA GLY A 7 -14.93 12.50 -12.01
C GLY A 7 -13.95 12.42 -10.83
N HIS A 8 -13.39 11.24 -10.52
CA HIS A 8 -12.47 11.02 -9.41
C HIS A 8 -11.21 10.26 -9.85
N PRO A 9 -10.32 10.90 -10.63
CA PRO A 9 -9.22 10.22 -11.32
C PRO A 9 -8.19 9.59 -10.38
N TYR A 10 -8.19 9.97 -9.11
CA TYR A 10 -7.21 9.50 -8.14
C TYR A 10 -7.77 8.47 -7.14
N TYR A 11 -9.06 8.16 -7.21
CA TYR A 11 -9.67 7.15 -6.34
C TYR A 11 -9.11 5.77 -6.63
N ARG A 12 -8.91 4.98 -5.56
CA ARG A 12 -8.43 3.60 -5.66
C ARG A 12 -9.57 2.62 -5.94
N VAL A 13 -10.76 2.94 -5.51
CA VAL A 13 -11.97 2.12 -5.66
C VAL A 13 -13.15 2.99 -6.09
N ASP A 14 -13.95 2.49 -7.02
CA ASP A 14 -15.21 3.09 -7.41
C ASP A 14 -16.26 2.87 -6.31
N THR A 15 -16.56 3.92 -5.56
CA THR A 15 -17.53 3.89 -4.45
C THR A 15 -18.99 3.95 -4.91
N THR A 16 -19.26 4.14 -6.19
CA THR A 16 -20.60 4.03 -6.76
C THR A 16 -20.96 2.56 -7.00
N ARG A 17 -19.99 1.76 -7.43
CA ARG A 17 -20.12 0.31 -7.65
C ARG A 17 -20.02 -0.48 -6.34
N TYR A 18 -19.05 -0.10 -5.48
CA TYR A 18 -18.80 -0.77 -4.19
C TYR A 18 -19.21 0.15 -3.05
N ARG A 19 -20.41 -0.08 -2.54
CA ARG A 19 -20.95 0.72 -1.43
C ARG A 19 -20.44 0.19 -0.11
N PHE A 20 -19.88 1.10 0.68
CA PHE A 20 -19.44 0.85 2.05
C PHE A 20 -20.26 1.75 2.99
N ASP A 21 -20.93 1.17 3.96
CA ASP A 21 -21.70 1.94 4.96
C ASP A 21 -20.76 2.72 5.90
N ASN A 22 -19.55 2.22 6.11
CA ASN A 22 -18.54 2.84 6.94
C ASN A 22 -17.91 4.07 6.25
N ALA A 23 -18.12 5.27 6.83
CA ALA A 23 -17.59 6.53 6.28
C ALA A 23 -16.06 6.58 6.20
N PRO A 24 -15.25 6.14 7.19
CA PRO A 24 -13.82 6.00 7.08
C PRO A 24 -13.37 5.19 5.86
N ILE A 25 -14.01 4.08 5.55
CA ILE A 25 -13.68 3.26 4.35
C ILE A 25 -13.88 4.07 3.08
N ARG A 26 -15.01 4.80 2.96
CA ARG A 26 -15.27 5.66 1.79
C ARG A 26 -14.20 6.73 1.61
N HIS A 27 -13.77 7.38 2.69
CA HIS A 27 -12.67 8.35 2.65
C HIS A 27 -11.36 7.71 2.15
N TYR A 28 -11.01 6.52 2.66
CA TYR A 28 -9.80 5.83 2.24
C TYR A 28 -9.84 5.35 0.78
N CYS A 29 -11.03 5.11 0.20
CA CYS A 29 -11.15 4.85 -1.24
C CYS A 29 -10.65 6.03 -2.09
N GLY A 30 -10.85 7.26 -1.61
CA GLY A 30 -10.42 8.50 -2.26
C GLY A 30 -8.94 8.85 -2.07
N TYR A 31 -8.23 8.20 -1.14
CA TYR A 31 -6.81 8.48 -0.92
C TYR A 31 -5.96 7.68 -1.92
N PRO A 32 -5.09 8.34 -2.71
CA PRO A 32 -4.35 7.69 -3.77
C PRO A 32 -3.07 6.96 -3.29
N ALA A 33 -3.12 6.29 -2.14
CA ALA A 33 -1.99 5.52 -1.62
C ALA A 33 -1.52 4.48 -2.64
N GLY A 34 -0.24 4.55 -3.03
CA GLY A 34 0.36 3.67 -4.03
C GLY A 34 0.02 4.01 -5.48
N VAL A 35 -0.84 5.00 -5.74
CA VAL A 35 -1.07 5.52 -7.10
C VAL A 35 0.11 6.39 -7.50
N ALA A 36 0.56 6.24 -8.75
CA ALA A 36 1.62 7.06 -9.32
C ALA A 36 1.24 7.59 -10.72
N VAL A 37 1.76 8.77 -11.05
CA VAL A 37 1.74 9.30 -12.43
C VAL A 37 3.04 8.91 -13.10
N LEU A 38 2.93 8.26 -14.26
CA LEU A 38 4.06 7.83 -15.07
C LEU A 38 4.17 8.70 -16.32
N PHE A 39 5.34 9.27 -16.56
CA PHE A 39 5.61 10.13 -17.70
C PHE A 39 7.10 10.14 -18.08
N THR A 40 7.41 10.56 -19.28
CA THR A 40 8.76 10.89 -19.72
C THR A 40 8.89 12.39 -19.92
N THR A 41 10.06 12.94 -19.63
CA THR A 41 10.40 14.35 -19.88
C THR A 41 11.91 14.52 -20.07
N ASP A 42 12.31 15.51 -20.86
CA ASP A 42 13.68 16.00 -21.03
C ASP A 42 13.91 17.32 -20.29
N SER A 43 12.97 17.73 -19.44
CA SER A 43 13.10 18.94 -18.64
C SER A 43 14.25 18.86 -17.65
N ARG A 44 14.88 20.03 -17.40
CA ARG A 44 15.90 20.19 -16.36
C ARG A 44 15.31 20.46 -14.98
N ARG A 45 14.01 20.79 -14.94
CA ARG A 45 13.25 21.08 -13.73
C ARG A 45 11.87 20.42 -13.79
N ILE A 46 11.45 19.86 -12.66
CA ILE A 46 10.08 19.37 -12.48
C ILE A 46 9.50 20.00 -11.20
N GLU A 47 8.32 20.55 -11.32
CA GLU A 47 7.56 21.11 -10.22
C GLU A 47 6.14 20.54 -10.22
N ALA A 48 5.43 20.74 -9.11
CA ALA A 48 4.01 20.39 -9.02
C ALA A 48 3.23 21.47 -8.32
N ARG A 49 1.96 21.63 -8.77
CA ARG A 49 0.90 22.35 -8.07
C ARG A 49 -0.24 21.38 -7.83
N TRP A 50 -0.74 21.32 -6.61
CA TRP A 50 -1.82 20.39 -6.29
C TRP A 50 -2.70 20.90 -5.16
N THR A 51 -3.91 20.35 -5.09
CA THR A 51 -4.86 20.64 -4.02
C THR A 51 -5.30 19.34 -3.38
N THR A 52 -5.30 19.29 -2.05
CA THR A 52 -5.85 18.17 -1.28
C THR A 52 -7.14 18.57 -0.57
N ALA A 53 -7.99 17.61 -0.25
CA ALA A 53 -9.13 17.87 0.63
C ALA A 53 -8.64 18.30 2.03
N PRO A 54 -9.41 19.14 2.75
CA PRO A 54 -9.05 19.58 4.09
C PRO A 54 -8.90 18.41 5.06
N ARG A 55 -7.77 18.38 5.77
CA ARG A 55 -7.49 17.37 6.79
C ARG A 55 -6.42 17.87 7.77
N SER A 56 -6.55 17.50 9.05
CA SER A 56 -5.48 17.69 10.04
C SER A 56 -4.34 16.73 9.80
N TYR A 57 -3.11 17.14 10.07
CA TYR A 57 -1.95 16.25 10.05
C TYR A 57 -2.03 15.24 11.20
N GLY A 58 -1.77 13.98 10.90
CA GLY A 58 -1.61 12.93 11.89
C GLY A 58 -0.25 13.07 12.60
N TRP A 59 -0.22 12.82 13.91
CA TRP A 59 0.98 13.00 14.74
C TRP A 59 2.09 11.99 14.46
N ASN A 60 1.76 10.81 13.93
CA ASN A 60 2.69 9.72 13.64
C ASN A 60 3.09 9.64 12.16
N MET A 61 2.84 10.69 11.38
CA MET A 61 3.10 10.71 9.93
C MET A 61 3.74 12.01 9.48
N THR A 62 4.65 11.93 8.52
CA THR A 62 5.24 13.14 7.94
C THR A 62 4.22 13.91 7.07
N PRO A 63 4.37 15.23 6.94
CA PRO A 63 3.57 16.00 5.99
C PRO A 63 3.71 15.50 4.54
N VAL A 64 4.91 15.06 4.15
CA VAL A 64 5.17 14.53 2.79
C VAL A 64 4.39 13.25 2.54
N LEU A 65 4.31 12.32 3.50
CA LEU A 65 3.49 11.12 3.38
C LEU A 65 2.01 11.47 3.20
N GLN A 66 1.53 12.44 4.00
CA GLN A 66 0.11 12.73 4.08
C GLN A 66 -0.41 13.50 2.87
N ARG A 67 0.27 14.57 2.48
CA ARG A 67 -0.18 15.53 1.45
C ARG A 67 0.84 15.81 0.36
N GLY A 68 2.09 15.37 0.55
CA GLY A 68 3.16 15.53 -0.43
C GLY A 68 3.23 14.39 -1.43
N MET A 69 4.23 14.46 -2.28
CA MET A 69 4.51 13.46 -3.31
C MET A 69 6.02 13.21 -3.34
N ASP A 70 6.44 12.10 -3.91
CA ASP A 70 7.85 11.84 -4.18
C ASP A 70 8.08 11.28 -5.58
N LEU A 71 9.11 11.83 -6.23
CA LEU A 71 9.47 11.54 -7.61
C LEU A 71 10.62 10.54 -7.64
N TYR A 72 10.45 9.52 -8.46
CA TYR A 72 11.51 8.60 -8.87
C TYR A 72 11.80 8.78 -10.35
N VAL A 73 13.07 8.71 -10.70
CA VAL A 73 13.56 8.71 -12.09
C VAL A 73 14.23 7.37 -12.34
N ARG A 74 14.02 6.80 -13.53
CA ARG A 74 14.65 5.54 -13.91
C ARG A 74 15.98 5.80 -14.59
N GLU A 75 17.05 5.34 -13.95
CA GLU A 75 18.41 5.41 -14.47
C GLU A 75 19.03 4.02 -14.50
N ASN A 76 19.60 3.63 -15.64
CA ASN A 76 20.20 2.30 -15.84
C ASN A 76 19.25 1.13 -15.44
N GLY A 77 17.95 1.31 -15.66
CA GLY A 77 16.93 0.33 -15.32
C GLY A 77 16.47 0.32 -13.85
N VAL A 78 17.04 1.19 -13.00
CA VAL A 78 16.74 1.28 -11.56
C VAL A 78 15.98 2.56 -11.25
N TRP A 79 14.92 2.46 -10.48
CA TRP A 79 14.16 3.62 -9.96
C TRP A 79 14.92 4.26 -8.80
N THR A 80 15.40 5.48 -9.00
CA THR A 80 16.14 6.28 -8.02
C THR A 80 15.30 7.49 -7.60
N MET A 81 15.25 7.79 -6.31
CA MET A 81 14.55 8.98 -5.82
C MET A 81 15.23 10.24 -6.33
N ALA A 82 14.46 11.10 -7.01
CA ALA A 82 14.93 12.39 -7.53
C ALA A 82 14.56 13.56 -6.62
N GLY A 83 13.43 13.49 -5.90
CA GLY A 83 13.01 14.57 -5.02
C GLY A 83 11.64 14.36 -4.42
N ALA A 84 11.22 15.30 -3.57
CA ALA A 84 9.91 15.29 -2.94
C ALA A 84 9.21 16.64 -3.10
N ALA A 85 7.92 16.58 -3.44
CA ALA A 85 7.02 17.72 -3.42
C ALA A 85 6.58 18.00 -1.99
N ARG A 86 7.06 19.08 -1.40
CA ARG A 86 6.84 19.46 0.00
C ARG A 86 5.53 20.21 0.14
N PRO A 87 4.53 19.67 0.87
CA PRO A 87 3.26 20.36 1.07
C PRO A 87 3.43 21.53 2.04
N GLY A 88 2.64 22.60 1.84
CA GLY A 88 2.44 23.65 2.83
C GLY A 88 1.40 23.25 3.89
N LEU A 89 1.08 24.18 4.77
CA LEU A 89 0.05 23.99 5.82
C LEU A 89 -1.38 24.11 5.28
N GLN A 90 -1.56 24.80 4.15
CA GLN A 90 -2.85 24.99 3.49
C GLN A 90 -3.20 23.78 2.62
N ASP A 91 -4.41 23.78 2.04
CA ASP A 91 -4.86 22.69 1.16
C ASP A 91 -4.40 22.86 -0.30
N ARG A 92 -3.90 24.05 -0.67
CA ARG A 92 -3.25 24.34 -1.95
C ARG A 92 -1.74 24.34 -1.78
N HIS A 93 -1.05 23.65 -2.64
CA HIS A 93 0.38 23.41 -2.53
C HIS A 93 1.09 23.70 -3.85
N ALA A 94 2.35 24.13 -3.76
CA ALA A 94 3.27 24.25 -4.87
C ALA A 94 4.69 23.91 -4.39
N SER A 95 5.43 23.15 -5.17
CA SER A 95 6.80 22.76 -4.83
C SER A 95 7.61 22.46 -6.08
N THR A 96 8.83 22.96 -6.17
CA THR A 96 9.84 22.38 -7.04
C THR A 96 10.24 21.02 -6.46
N ILE A 97 10.23 19.97 -7.29
CA ILE A 97 10.55 18.60 -6.88
C ILE A 97 12.03 18.33 -7.13
N VAL A 98 12.50 18.67 -8.33
CA VAL A 98 13.89 18.52 -8.76
C VAL A 98 14.25 19.64 -9.74
N GLU A 99 15.49 20.05 -9.76
CA GLU A 99 16.05 21.05 -10.68
C GLU A 99 17.49 20.72 -11.03
N HIS A 100 18.04 21.36 -12.08
CA HIS A 100 19.39 21.18 -12.57
C HIS A 100 19.67 19.77 -13.15
N MET A 101 18.66 19.09 -13.68
CA MET A 101 18.85 17.84 -14.40
C MET A 101 19.63 18.08 -15.72
N ASP A 102 20.13 17.02 -16.32
CA ASP A 102 20.99 17.07 -17.50
C ASP A 102 20.27 17.42 -18.83
N GLY A 103 18.92 17.44 -18.82
CA GLY A 103 18.11 17.72 -20.02
C GLY A 103 17.99 16.52 -20.96
N GLN A 104 18.41 15.32 -20.54
CA GLN A 104 18.17 14.10 -21.29
C GLN A 104 16.81 13.50 -20.93
N PRO A 105 16.13 12.78 -21.86
CA PRO A 105 14.87 12.12 -21.59
C PRO A 105 14.96 11.18 -20.37
N LYS A 106 14.07 11.35 -19.40
CA LYS A 106 13.95 10.55 -18.18
C LYS A 106 12.57 9.92 -18.08
N GLU A 107 12.51 8.64 -17.72
CA GLU A 107 11.29 8.01 -17.24
C GLU A 107 11.04 8.42 -15.80
N CYS A 108 9.85 8.92 -15.52
CA CYS A 108 9.45 9.49 -14.22
C CYS A 108 8.27 8.74 -13.62
N MET A 109 8.31 8.53 -12.30
CA MET A 109 7.24 7.95 -11.49
C MET A 109 6.99 8.85 -10.29
N LEU A 110 5.89 9.59 -10.29
CA LEU A 110 5.49 10.49 -9.21
C LEU A 110 4.43 9.82 -8.36
N TYR A 111 4.79 9.36 -7.16
CA TYR A 111 3.83 8.84 -6.18
C TYR A 111 3.00 9.95 -5.58
N LEU A 112 1.67 9.72 -5.52
CA LEU A 112 0.68 10.67 -5.03
C LEU A 112 0.52 10.61 -3.51
N PRO A 113 -0.11 11.62 -2.87
CA PRO A 113 -0.32 11.66 -1.42
C PRO A 113 -0.98 10.38 -0.90
N ALA A 114 -0.42 9.77 0.14
CA ALA A 114 -0.95 8.49 0.63
C ALA A 114 -2.13 8.66 1.60
N TRP A 115 -2.25 9.83 2.27
CA TRP A 115 -3.20 10.02 3.38
C TRP A 115 -4.10 11.23 3.25
N SER A 116 -4.29 11.74 2.05
CA SER A 116 -5.23 12.80 1.75
C SER A 116 -5.83 12.59 0.36
N GLU A 117 -7.09 12.91 0.20
CA GLU A 117 -7.71 12.94 -1.11
C GLU A 117 -7.06 14.03 -1.95
N LEU A 118 -6.61 13.67 -3.14
CA LEU A 118 -6.04 14.56 -4.12
C LEU A 118 -7.16 15.08 -5.04
N LEU A 119 -7.35 16.40 -5.07
CA LEU A 119 -8.42 17.02 -5.87
C LEU A 119 -7.92 17.45 -7.24
N THR A 120 -6.75 18.11 -7.28
CA THR A 120 -6.11 18.57 -8.52
C THR A 120 -4.63 18.29 -8.50
N LEU A 121 -4.04 18.08 -9.69
CA LEU A 121 -2.60 17.95 -9.88
C LEU A 121 -2.19 18.54 -11.23
N GLU A 122 -1.23 19.44 -11.20
CA GLU A 122 -0.51 19.96 -12.35
C GLU A 122 0.97 19.65 -12.18
N ILE A 123 1.61 19.13 -13.23
CA ILE A 123 3.05 18.89 -13.29
C ILE A 123 3.63 19.97 -14.23
N GLY A 124 4.54 20.76 -13.70
CA GLY A 124 5.24 21.81 -14.44
C GLY A 124 6.64 21.34 -14.85
N VAL A 125 7.03 21.73 -16.06
CA VAL A 125 8.34 21.49 -16.66
C VAL A 125 8.87 22.79 -17.29
N ASP A 126 10.13 22.82 -17.73
CA ASP A 126 10.70 23.97 -18.42
C ASP A 126 9.96 24.24 -19.74
N GLU A 127 9.92 25.51 -20.16
CA GLU A 127 9.34 25.90 -21.43
C GLU A 127 10.09 25.20 -22.60
N GLY A 128 9.29 24.58 -23.47
CA GLY A 128 9.80 23.83 -24.61
C GLY A 128 10.24 22.39 -24.31
N ALA A 129 10.24 21.96 -23.03
CA ALA A 129 10.49 20.58 -22.69
C ALA A 129 9.29 19.67 -23.07
N SER A 130 9.60 18.44 -23.44
CA SER A 130 8.59 17.43 -23.76
C SER A 130 8.04 16.79 -22.48
N VAL A 131 6.73 16.45 -22.49
CA VAL A 131 6.09 15.58 -21.49
C VAL A 131 5.19 14.60 -22.21
N THR A 132 5.47 13.31 -22.08
CA THR A 132 4.65 12.25 -22.67
C THR A 132 4.23 11.21 -21.63
N PRO A 133 3.02 10.64 -21.71
CA PRO A 133 2.64 9.53 -20.85
C PRO A 133 3.59 8.34 -21.02
N LEU A 134 3.95 7.71 -19.90
CA LEU A 134 4.70 6.46 -19.90
C LEU A 134 3.76 5.31 -19.54
N GLU A 135 3.78 4.24 -20.35
CA GLU A 135 3.04 3.03 -20.02
C GLU A 135 3.59 2.36 -18.75
N SER A 136 2.72 1.60 -18.06
CA SER A 136 3.15 0.88 -16.86
C SER A 136 4.29 -0.08 -17.20
N PRO A 137 5.43 -0.02 -16.48
CA PRO A 137 6.54 -0.93 -16.69
C PRO A 137 6.30 -2.34 -16.13
N TYR A 138 5.17 -2.54 -15.46
CA TYR A 138 4.83 -3.77 -14.76
C TYR A 138 4.01 -4.71 -15.63
N LYS A 139 4.43 -5.98 -15.70
CA LYS A 139 3.73 -7.04 -16.45
C LYS A 139 2.73 -7.82 -15.60
N HIS A 140 2.97 -7.88 -14.30
CA HIS A 140 2.15 -8.61 -13.34
C HIS A 140 1.62 -7.68 -12.27
N ARG A 141 0.43 -8.02 -11.78
CA ARG A 141 -0.27 -7.25 -10.74
C ARG A 141 -0.60 -8.12 -9.53
N VAL A 142 -0.18 -7.67 -8.35
CA VAL A 142 -0.53 -8.23 -7.05
C VAL A 142 -1.37 -7.22 -6.28
N ILE A 143 -2.58 -7.57 -5.93
CA ILE A 143 -3.39 -6.73 -5.03
C ILE A 143 -2.90 -6.93 -3.60
N VAL A 144 -2.56 -5.84 -2.92
CA VAL A 144 -2.18 -5.86 -1.51
C VAL A 144 -3.32 -5.25 -0.70
N PHE A 145 -4.13 -6.11 -0.09
CA PHE A 145 -5.24 -5.70 0.76
C PHE A 145 -4.84 -5.77 2.23
N GLY A 146 -5.10 -4.70 3.00
CA GLY A 146 -4.69 -4.71 4.39
C GLY A 146 -5.06 -3.49 5.24
N SER A 147 -4.37 -3.40 6.35
CA SER A 147 -4.55 -2.43 7.42
C SER A 147 -3.89 -1.06 7.13
N SER A 148 -3.66 -0.28 8.20
CA SER A 148 -2.82 0.93 8.18
C SER A 148 -1.38 0.64 7.75
N VAL A 149 -0.86 -0.54 8.04
CA VAL A 149 0.48 -0.98 7.63
C VAL A 149 0.55 -1.07 6.09
N THR A 150 -0.44 -1.67 5.45
CA THR A 150 -0.56 -1.69 3.98
C THR A 150 -0.79 -0.29 3.42
N HIS A 151 -1.64 0.52 4.04
CA HIS A 151 -1.87 1.91 3.63
C HIS A 151 -0.56 2.72 3.65
N GLY A 152 0.37 2.35 4.53
CA GLY A 152 1.70 2.92 4.66
C GLY A 152 1.82 3.93 5.79
N ALA A 153 1.06 3.76 6.89
CA ALA A 153 1.17 4.61 8.08
C ALA A 153 2.63 4.67 8.53
N SER A 154 3.08 5.88 8.88
CA SER A 154 4.42 6.17 9.42
C SER A 154 5.61 5.93 8.48
N ALA A 155 5.37 5.58 7.20
CA ALA A 155 6.41 5.71 6.19
C ALA A 155 6.85 7.18 6.04
N SER A 156 8.09 7.44 5.65
CA SER A 156 8.59 8.82 5.52
C SER A 156 7.93 9.60 4.36
N ARG A 157 7.49 8.92 3.30
CA ARG A 157 6.87 9.49 2.10
C ARG A 157 6.11 8.42 1.31
N PRO A 158 5.24 8.78 0.32
CA PRO A 158 4.39 7.83 -0.40
C PRO A 158 5.13 6.65 -1.04
N GLY A 159 6.25 6.88 -1.71
CA GLY A 159 7.06 5.84 -2.33
C GLY A 159 7.78 4.92 -1.33
N MET A 160 7.77 5.20 -0.03
CA MET A 160 8.36 4.35 1.01
C MET A 160 7.37 3.37 1.63
N THR A 161 6.09 3.43 1.29
CA THR A 161 5.15 2.37 1.65
C THR A 161 5.65 1.02 1.15
N TYR A 162 5.45 -0.07 1.91
CA TYR A 162 6.03 -1.36 1.52
C TYR A 162 5.51 -1.88 0.16
N PRO A 163 4.24 -1.67 -0.26
CA PRO A 163 3.82 -2.08 -1.59
C PRO A 163 4.55 -1.32 -2.70
N ALA A 164 4.73 0.00 -2.55
CA ALA A 164 5.46 0.82 -3.52
C ALA A 164 6.94 0.41 -3.63
N ARG A 165 7.60 0.14 -2.50
CA ARG A 165 8.98 -0.37 -2.48
C ARG A 165 9.08 -1.75 -3.15
N MET A 166 8.18 -2.68 -2.80
CA MET A 166 8.16 -4.02 -3.41
C MET A 166 7.98 -3.94 -4.92
N SER A 167 7.13 -3.03 -5.42
CA SER A 167 6.97 -2.83 -6.86
C SER A 167 8.27 -2.43 -7.55
N ARG A 168 8.97 -1.44 -7.02
CA ARG A 168 10.25 -0.98 -7.59
C ARG A 168 11.37 -2.02 -7.48
N MET A 169 11.39 -2.81 -6.40
CA MET A 169 12.40 -3.85 -6.18
C MET A 169 12.22 -5.09 -7.05
N THR A 170 11.01 -5.37 -7.50
CA THR A 170 10.68 -6.64 -8.16
C THR A 170 10.29 -6.51 -9.62
N GLY A 171 9.83 -5.33 -10.07
CA GLY A 171 9.20 -5.15 -11.36
C GLY A 171 7.79 -5.75 -11.46
N ILE A 172 7.16 -6.06 -10.32
CA ILE A 172 5.77 -6.52 -10.20
C ILE A 172 4.95 -5.39 -9.58
N GLU A 173 3.78 -5.07 -10.11
CA GLU A 173 2.90 -4.04 -9.53
C GLU A 173 2.23 -4.56 -8.25
N PHE A 174 2.60 -4.03 -7.09
CA PHE A 174 1.92 -4.26 -5.81
C PHE A 174 0.94 -3.11 -5.57
N VAL A 175 -0.32 -3.33 -5.89
CA VAL A 175 -1.40 -2.32 -5.79
C VAL A 175 -1.85 -2.19 -4.35
N ASN A 176 -1.73 -0.99 -3.80
CA ASN A 176 -2.06 -0.70 -2.40
C ASN A 176 -3.58 -0.54 -2.21
N LEU A 177 -4.22 -1.50 -1.52
CA LEU A 177 -5.58 -1.43 -1.00
C LEU A 177 -5.58 -1.51 0.53
N GLY A 178 -4.80 -0.64 1.18
CA GLY A 178 -4.78 -0.49 2.63
C GLY A 178 -5.93 0.40 3.12
N TYR A 179 -6.57 -0.02 4.23
CA TYR A 179 -7.68 0.66 4.87
C TYR A 179 -7.43 0.75 6.37
N SER A 180 -6.76 1.82 6.79
CA SER A 180 -6.32 2.04 8.17
C SER A 180 -7.45 1.86 9.19
N GLY A 181 -7.25 0.97 10.18
CA GLY A 181 -8.23 0.67 11.22
C GLY A 181 -9.51 -0.02 10.74
N ASN A 182 -9.65 -0.30 9.43
CA ASN A 182 -10.90 -0.75 8.82
C ASN A 182 -10.79 -2.03 7.97
N CYS A 183 -9.64 -2.68 7.97
CA CYS A 183 -9.47 -3.99 7.33
C CYS A 183 -9.89 -5.08 8.31
N MET A 184 -11.20 -5.40 8.37
CA MET A 184 -11.80 -6.29 9.37
C MET A 184 -12.48 -7.51 8.75
N LEU A 185 -11.99 -8.00 7.60
CA LEU A 185 -12.52 -9.17 6.87
C LEU A 185 -14.03 -9.01 6.52
N GLN A 186 -14.46 -7.80 6.15
CA GLN A 186 -15.84 -7.52 5.81
C GLN A 186 -16.25 -8.18 4.49
N PRO A 187 -17.53 -8.63 4.35
CA PRO A 187 -18.04 -9.23 3.12
C PRO A 187 -17.92 -8.31 1.89
N GLU A 188 -18.07 -7.00 2.08
CA GLU A 188 -17.96 -5.99 1.02
C GLU A 188 -16.57 -5.99 0.39
N PHE A 189 -15.51 -6.16 1.20
CA PHE A 189 -14.15 -6.31 0.68
C PHE A 189 -13.93 -7.67 0.02
N ALA A 190 -14.51 -8.75 0.56
CA ALA A 190 -14.44 -10.05 -0.10
C ALA A 190 -15.06 -9.98 -1.51
N ARG A 191 -16.21 -9.30 -1.67
CA ARG A 191 -16.84 -9.06 -2.96
C ARG A 191 -15.97 -8.20 -3.87
N LEU A 192 -15.47 -7.06 -3.41
CA LEU A 192 -14.57 -6.19 -4.17
C LEU A 192 -13.37 -6.97 -4.72
N LEU A 193 -12.71 -7.74 -3.85
CA LEU A 193 -11.52 -8.51 -4.21
C LEU A 193 -11.85 -9.69 -5.14
N ALA A 194 -13.01 -10.31 -4.97
CA ALA A 194 -13.49 -11.38 -5.85
C ALA A 194 -13.76 -10.89 -7.29
N GLU A 195 -14.15 -9.62 -7.45
CA GLU A 195 -14.40 -8.98 -8.75
C GLU A 195 -13.15 -8.27 -9.32
N THR A 196 -12.05 -8.20 -8.56
CA THR A 196 -10.83 -7.50 -8.99
C THR A 196 -9.93 -8.41 -9.82
N ASP A 197 -9.54 -7.96 -11.01
CA ASP A 197 -8.57 -8.68 -11.84
C ASP A 197 -7.14 -8.41 -11.36
N ALA A 198 -6.43 -9.51 -11.07
CA ALA A 198 -5.01 -9.51 -10.66
C ALA A 198 -4.39 -10.88 -10.89
N ASP A 199 -3.07 -10.96 -10.92
CA ASP A 199 -2.33 -12.24 -11.00
C ASP A 199 -2.21 -12.94 -9.64
N ALA A 200 -2.24 -12.15 -8.54
CA ALA A 200 -2.11 -12.64 -7.18
C ALA A 200 -2.72 -11.67 -6.16
N PHE A 201 -2.96 -12.18 -4.95
CA PHE A 201 -3.46 -11.38 -3.83
C PHE A 201 -2.58 -11.59 -2.59
N LEU A 202 -2.21 -10.49 -1.93
CA LEU A 202 -1.45 -10.45 -0.69
C LEU A 202 -2.29 -9.78 0.39
N PHE A 203 -2.44 -10.42 1.54
CA PHE A 203 -3.32 -9.99 2.62
C PHE A 203 -2.53 -9.68 3.90
N ASP A 204 -2.53 -8.43 4.33
CA ASP A 204 -2.16 -7.95 5.67
C ASP A 204 -3.47 -7.66 6.45
N ALA A 205 -4.25 -8.71 6.73
CA ALA A 205 -5.65 -8.59 7.12
C ALA A 205 -5.94 -8.89 8.59
N PHE A 206 -4.92 -9.08 9.43
CA PHE A 206 -5.11 -9.51 10.83
C PHE A 206 -4.78 -8.44 11.88
N SER A 207 -4.35 -7.25 11.48
CA SER A 207 -4.01 -6.17 12.42
C SER A 207 -5.23 -5.47 13.02
N ASN A 208 -6.34 -5.36 12.28
CA ASN A 208 -7.52 -4.63 12.74
C ASN A 208 -8.63 -5.50 13.34
N PRO A 209 -8.93 -6.72 12.87
CA PRO A 209 -10.01 -7.50 13.44
C PRO A 209 -9.67 -8.02 14.84
N SER A 210 -10.69 -8.10 15.71
CA SER A 210 -10.56 -8.79 16.99
C SER A 210 -10.47 -10.31 16.78
N PRO A 211 -9.99 -11.09 17.78
CA PRO A 211 -10.01 -12.55 17.71
C PRO A 211 -11.39 -13.11 17.38
N LYS A 212 -12.46 -12.52 17.95
CA LYS A 212 -13.85 -12.89 17.65
C LYS A 212 -14.20 -12.67 16.19
N MET A 213 -13.86 -11.50 15.63
CA MET A 213 -14.13 -11.20 14.21
C MET A 213 -13.38 -12.14 13.27
N ILE A 214 -12.13 -12.51 13.60
CA ILE A 214 -11.37 -13.49 12.82
C ILE A 214 -12.11 -14.82 12.79
N ARG A 215 -12.53 -15.34 13.95
CA ARG A 215 -13.31 -16.59 14.06
C ARG A 215 -14.61 -16.57 13.27
N GLU A 216 -15.31 -15.43 13.27
CA GLU A 216 -16.63 -15.31 12.62
C GLU A 216 -16.54 -15.09 11.10
N ARG A 217 -15.47 -14.48 10.58
CA ARG A 217 -15.45 -13.94 9.20
C ARG A 217 -14.44 -14.61 8.28
N LEU A 218 -13.33 -15.12 8.81
CA LEU A 218 -12.19 -15.53 7.99
C LEU A 218 -12.54 -16.66 7.02
N ASP A 219 -13.30 -17.68 7.46
CA ASP A 219 -13.66 -18.82 6.63
C ASP A 219 -14.48 -18.39 5.40
N ALA A 220 -15.50 -17.57 5.61
CA ALA A 220 -16.34 -17.06 4.53
C ALA A 220 -15.57 -16.12 3.59
N PHE A 221 -14.69 -15.28 4.15
CA PHE A 221 -13.82 -14.38 3.38
C PHE A 221 -12.89 -15.17 2.45
N VAL A 222 -12.18 -16.16 2.97
CA VAL A 222 -11.28 -17.01 2.18
C VAL A 222 -12.05 -17.84 1.15
N ALA A 223 -13.17 -18.48 1.54
CA ALA A 223 -13.98 -19.28 0.62
C ALA A 223 -14.50 -18.46 -0.57
N THR A 224 -14.92 -17.20 -0.33
CA THR A 224 -15.34 -16.29 -1.40
C THR A 224 -14.22 -16.04 -2.41
N LEU A 225 -13.00 -15.78 -1.92
CA LEU A 225 -11.84 -15.50 -2.76
C LEU A 225 -11.34 -16.74 -3.51
N VAL A 226 -11.29 -17.89 -2.85
CA VAL A 226 -10.91 -19.18 -3.50
C VAL A 226 -11.86 -19.51 -4.64
N LYS A 227 -13.18 -19.32 -4.42
CA LYS A 227 -14.19 -19.54 -5.44
C LYS A 227 -14.01 -18.60 -6.66
N ALA A 228 -13.66 -17.34 -6.41
CA ALA A 228 -13.49 -16.36 -7.47
C ALA A 228 -12.15 -16.50 -8.22
N HIS A 229 -11.12 -16.94 -7.54
CA HIS A 229 -9.74 -17.00 -8.03
C HIS A 229 -9.09 -18.36 -7.79
N PRO A 230 -9.63 -19.46 -8.37
CA PRO A 230 -9.15 -20.82 -8.06
C PRO A 230 -7.69 -21.07 -8.48
N ASP A 231 -7.24 -20.36 -9.53
CA ASP A 231 -5.91 -20.53 -10.13
C ASP A 231 -4.90 -19.46 -9.73
N LYS A 232 -5.27 -18.55 -8.81
CA LYS A 232 -4.41 -17.43 -8.39
C LYS A 232 -3.96 -17.59 -6.93
N PRO A 233 -2.70 -17.29 -6.58
CA PRO A 233 -2.25 -17.42 -5.20
C PRO A 233 -2.87 -16.35 -4.30
N LEU A 234 -3.43 -16.81 -3.18
CA LEU A 234 -3.98 -16.01 -2.10
C LEU A 234 -3.01 -16.11 -0.91
N ILE A 235 -2.19 -15.08 -0.70
CA ILE A 235 -1.08 -15.09 0.25
C ILE A 235 -1.46 -14.27 1.48
N PHE A 236 -1.71 -14.91 2.61
CA PHE A 236 -2.01 -14.25 3.87
C PHE A 236 -0.75 -14.10 4.71
N MET A 237 -0.50 -12.91 5.25
CA MET A 237 0.59 -12.64 6.18
C MET A 237 0.03 -12.54 7.61
N GLN A 238 0.75 -13.14 8.58
CA GLN A 238 0.48 -12.89 9.98
C GLN A 238 0.68 -11.42 10.31
N THR A 239 -0.11 -10.89 11.26
CA THR A 239 0.10 -9.54 11.77
C THR A 239 1.39 -9.44 12.59
N HIS A 240 1.98 -8.25 12.67
CA HIS A 240 3.13 -7.99 13.52
C HIS A 240 2.74 -8.00 15.01
N TRP A 241 3.73 -8.25 15.86
CA TRP A 241 3.61 -8.01 17.28
C TRP A 241 3.59 -6.51 17.56
N HIS A 242 2.53 -6.02 18.22
CA HIS A 242 2.47 -4.63 18.65
C HIS A 242 3.34 -4.47 19.90
N THR A 243 4.40 -3.66 19.80
CA THR A 243 5.43 -3.59 20.84
C THR A 243 4.95 -2.96 22.14
N ALA A 244 3.78 -2.30 22.16
CA ALA A 244 3.09 -1.93 23.39
C ALA A 244 2.87 -3.13 24.32
N GLY A 245 2.61 -4.32 23.77
CA GLY A 245 2.46 -5.57 24.52
C GLY A 245 3.73 -6.04 25.24
N ASN A 246 4.89 -5.42 25.03
CA ASN A 246 6.10 -5.75 25.76
C ASN A 246 6.01 -5.34 27.25
N LEU A 247 5.21 -4.32 27.55
CA LEU A 247 5.04 -3.79 28.91
C LEU A 247 3.57 -3.79 29.35
N ASP A 248 2.62 -3.59 28.45
CA ASP A 248 1.18 -3.63 28.72
C ASP A 248 0.68 -5.08 28.64
N GLN A 249 0.36 -5.66 29.81
CA GLN A 249 -0.07 -7.06 29.93
C GLN A 249 -1.45 -7.33 29.29
N GLU A 250 -2.35 -6.36 29.28
CA GLU A 250 -3.66 -6.50 28.64
C GLU A 250 -3.52 -6.44 27.12
N ALA A 251 -2.74 -5.50 26.61
CA ALA A 251 -2.38 -5.44 25.20
C ALA A 251 -1.67 -6.74 24.75
N ALA A 252 -0.72 -7.23 25.54
CA ALA A 252 -0.02 -8.48 25.26
C ALA A 252 -0.97 -9.67 25.12
N LYS A 253 -1.91 -9.82 26.07
CA LYS A 253 -2.91 -10.89 26.06
C LYS A 253 -3.80 -10.79 24.83
N PHE A 254 -4.30 -9.60 24.51
CA PHE A 254 -5.15 -9.37 23.34
C PHE A 254 -4.41 -9.66 22.02
N HIS A 255 -3.19 -9.17 21.89
CA HIS A 255 -2.38 -9.40 20.68
C HIS A 255 -2.02 -10.87 20.51
N ARG A 256 -1.66 -11.57 21.60
CA ARG A 256 -1.39 -13.00 21.56
C ARG A 256 -2.62 -13.79 21.12
N GLU A 257 -3.79 -13.55 21.72
CA GLU A 257 -5.02 -14.24 21.33
C GLU A 257 -5.35 -14.00 19.84
N ARG A 258 -5.15 -12.76 19.34
CA ARG A 258 -5.38 -12.43 17.94
C ARG A 258 -4.43 -13.19 17.00
N ILE A 259 -3.14 -13.20 17.32
CA ILE A 259 -2.11 -13.90 16.55
C ILE A 259 -2.38 -15.40 16.54
N ASP A 260 -2.63 -16.01 17.70
CA ASP A 260 -2.88 -17.45 17.82
C ASP A 260 -4.17 -17.87 17.10
N THR A 261 -5.20 -17.02 17.16
CA THR A 261 -6.47 -17.26 16.42
C THR A 261 -6.22 -17.25 14.91
N ALA A 262 -5.54 -16.24 14.39
CA ALA A 262 -5.22 -16.14 12.97
C ALA A 262 -4.32 -17.30 12.51
N ASP A 263 -3.29 -17.63 13.29
CA ASP A 263 -2.35 -18.73 13.01
C ASP A 263 -3.07 -20.08 12.89
N GLY A 264 -3.87 -20.42 13.90
CA GLY A 264 -4.62 -21.69 13.92
C GLY A 264 -5.58 -21.83 12.74
N MET A 265 -6.35 -20.78 12.43
CA MET A 265 -7.31 -20.80 11.33
C MET A 265 -6.59 -20.82 9.97
N MET A 266 -5.56 -19.99 9.78
CA MET A 266 -4.85 -19.92 8.51
C MET A 266 -4.06 -21.20 8.20
N ARG A 267 -3.45 -21.86 9.20
CA ARG A 267 -2.81 -23.18 8.99
C ARG A 267 -3.80 -24.24 8.55
N ARG A 268 -5.05 -24.19 9.04
CA ARG A 268 -6.12 -25.07 8.59
C ARG A 268 -6.53 -24.77 7.15
N LEU A 269 -6.79 -23.48 6.83
CA LEU A 269 -7.22 -23.04 5.51
C LEU A 269 -6.16 -23.29 4.43
N ALA A 270 -4.87 -23.08 4.74
CA ALA A 270 -3.77 -23.38 3.84
C ALA A 270 -3.55 -24.89 3.58
N LYS A 271 -4.09 -25.77 4.44
CA LYS A 271 -4.16 -27.22 4.16
C LYS A 271 -5.41 -27.61 3.37
N GLN A 272 -6.47 -26.81 3.48
CA GLN A 272 -7.76 -27.07 2.83
C GLN A 272 -7.78 -26.63 1.36
N TYR A 273 -7.03 -25.58 1.01
CA TYR A 273 -7.04 -24.97 -0.33
C TYR A 273 -5.62 -24.88 -0.89
N ASP A 274 -5.38 -25.42 -2.05
CA ASP A 274 -4.04 -25.52 -2.68
C ASP A 274 -3.45 -24.18 -3.07
N ASN A 275 -4.29 -23.16 -3.31
CA ASN A 275 -3.87 -21.83 -3.69
C ASN A 275 -3.84 -20.81 -2.53
N VAL A 276 -4.12 -21.25 -1.30
CA VAL A 276 -4.04 -20.44 -0.09
C VAL A 276 -2.70 -20.67 0.61
N TYR A 277 -1.98 -19.60 0.85
CA TYR A 277 -0.67 -19.61 1.51
C TYR A 277 -0.71 -18.76 2.77
N PHE A 278 0.01 -19.21 3.81
CA PHE A 278 0.16 -18.44 5.04
C PHE A 278 1.64 -18.21 5.36
N LEU A 279 1.98 -16.93 5.51
CA LEU A 279 3.29 -16.48 5.96
C LEU A 279 3.21 -16.15 7.44
N ASP A 280 3.62 -17.10 8.26
CA ASP A 280 3.69 -16.95 9.72
C ASP A 280 4.82 -16.02 10.16
N GLY A 281 4.88 -15.75 11.49
CA GLY A 281 5.89 -14.88 12.11
C GLY A 281 5.36 -13.47 12.34
N GLU A 282 5.49 -12.99 13.58
CA GLU A 282 4.96 -11.69 14.03
C GLU A 282 6.04 -10.64 14.33
N TRP A 283 7.32 -11.00 14.23
CA TRP A 283 8.43 -10.12 14.63
C TRP A 283 9.13 -9.42 13.46
N PHE A 284 8.43 -9.24 12.36
CA PHE A 284 9.05 -8.70 11.14
C PHE A 284 9.41 -7.19 11.20
N PHE A 285 8.93 -6.43 12.19
CA PHE A 285 9.44 -5.08 12.47
C PHE A 285 10.67 -5.08 13.39
N GLY A 286 11.05 -6.24 13.92
CA GLY A 286 12.16 -6.44 14.86
C GLY A 286 11.69 -6.68 16.30
N ARG A 287 12.54 -7.34 17.09
CA ARG A 287 12.28 -7.62 18.51
C ARG A 287 12.76 -6.49 19.44
N ASP A 288 13.57 -5.58 18.90
CA ASP A 288 14.16 -4.43 19.59
C ASP A 288 13.19 -3.26 19.75
N ALA A 289 11.97 -3.35 19.18
CA ALA A 289 10.96 -2.30 19.14
C ALA A 289 11.34 -1.02 18.36
N GLU A 290 12.51 -0.97 17.73
CA GLU A 290 13.01 0.20 16.98
C GLU A 290 12.35 0.36 15.59
N GLY A 291 11.64 -0.67 15.11
CA GLY A 291 11.01 -0.68 13.79
C GLY A 291 9.69 0.09 13.71
N THR A 292 9.18 0.65 14.82
CA THR A 292 7.88 1.34 14.86
C THR A 292 8.00 2.79 15.35
N ILE A 293 6.98 3.61 15.03
CA ILE A 293 6.91 5.01 15.50
C ILE A 293 6.09 5.11 16.79
N ASP A 294 5.09 4.25 16.95
CA ASP A 294 4.04 4.36 17.98
C ASP A 294 3.68 3.01 18.59
N CYS A 295 4.64 2.07 18.59
CA CYS A 295 4.48 0.68 19.01
C CYS A 295 3.59 -0.19 18.12
N ASP A 296 3.06 0.34 17.02
CA ASP A 296 2.16 -0.33 16.08
C ASP A 296 2.66 -0.17 14.64
N HIS A 297 2.80 1.08 14.14
CA HIS A 297 3.07 1.36 12.75
C HIS A 297 4.57 1.39 12.44
N GLY A 298 4.95 0.72 11.35
CA GLY A 298 6.34 0.62 10.92
C GLY A 298 6.93 1.95 10.45
N SER A 299 8.11 2.30 10.97
CA SER A 299 8.99 3.29 10.36
C SER A 299 9.58 2.74 9.05
N ASP A 300 10.35 3.57 8.33
CA ASP A 300 11.09 3.08 7.15
C ASP A 300 12.02 1.90 7.51
N LEU A 301 12.60 1.89 8.71
CA LEU A 301 13.38 0.76 9.23
C LEU A 301 12.51 -0.50 9.39
N GLY A 302 11.31 -0.35 9.99
CA GLY A 302 10.38 -1.46 10.17
C GLY A 302 9.91 -2.03 8.83
N TYR A 303 9.55 -1.17 7.89
CA TYR A 303 9.17 -1.61 6.54
C TYR A 303 10.32 -2.26 5.79
N ASP A 304 11.56 -1.81 5.98
CA ASP A 304 12.73 -2.46 5.40
C ASP A 304 12.93 -3.89 5.93
N ARG A 305 12.83 -4.06 7.25
CA ARG A 305 12.88 -5.36 7.92
C ARG A 305 11.75 -6.29 7.44
N MET A 306 10.51 -5.78 7.37
CA MET A 306 9.36 -6.50 6.85
C MET A 306 9.58 -6.98 5.42
N ILE A 307 10.02 -6.10 4.53
CA ILE A 307 10.30 -6.45 3.14
C ILE A 307 11.41 -7.51 3.07
N SER A 308 12.49 -7.34 3.82
CA SER A 308 13.62 -8.27 3.84
C SER A 308 13.22 -9.68 4.27
N GLU A 309 12.29 -9.79 5.21
CA GLU A 309 11.80 -11.10 5.69
C GLU A 309 10.70 -11.67 4.77
N ARG A 310 9.72 -10.85 4.35
CA ARG A 310 8.52 -11.33 3.65
C ARG A 310 8.72 -11.51 2.15
N LEU A 311 9.41 -10.58 1.49
CA LEU A 311 9.50 -10.56 0.03
C LEU A 311 10.14 -11.83 -0.58
N PRO A 312 11.19 -12.44 -0.01
CA PRO A 312 11.73 -13.69 -0.53
C PRO A 312 10.70 -14.84 -0.49
N ARG A 313 9.91 -14.91 0.58
CA ARG A 313 8.84 -15.92 0.77
C ARG A 313 7.70 -15.68 -0.23
N ILE A 314 7.26 -14.43 -0.40
CA ILE A 314 6.25 -14.03 -1.38
C ILE A 314 6.72 -14.38 -2.79
N ARG A 315 7.93 -13.98 -3.19
CA ARG A 315 8.49 -14.28 -4.53
C ARG A 315 8.58 -15.78 -4.80
N LYS A 316 8.89 -16.60 -3.79
CA LYS A 316 8.93 -18.07 -3.93
C LYS A 316 7.54 -18.62 -4.30
N ILE A 317 6.46 -18.06 -3.72
CA ILE A 317 5.08 -18.46 -4.04
C ILE A 317 4.72 -17.94 -5.45
N LEU A 318 4.92 -16.64 -5.73
CA LEU A 318 4.57 -16.03 -7.02
C LEU A 318 5.22 -16.77 -8.21
N ARG A 319 6.48 -17.21 -8.06
CA ARG A 319 7.18 -17.97 -9.10
C ARG A 319 6.51 -19.30 -9.46
N LYS A 320 5.79 -19.96 -8.53
CA LYS A 320 5.05 -21.19 -8.82
C LYS A 320 3.90 -20.94 -9.82
N TYR A 321 3.45 -19.70 -9.91
CA TYR A 321 2.38 -19.23 -10.81
C TYR A 321 2.91 -18.47 -12.01
N GLY A 322 4.22 -18.51 -12.28
CA GLY A 322 4.83 -17.82 -13.43
C GLY A 322 5.03 -16.31 -13.25
N ILE A 323 4.70 -15.76 -12.09
CA ILE A 323 4.83 -14.34 -11.75
C ILE A 323 6.27 -14.05 -11.33
N ARG A 324 7.00 -13.22 -12.13
CA ARG A 324 8.44 -12.97 -11.96
C ARG A 324 8.76 -11.49 -12.10
#